data_f39c2851965dedce393a01b46ec6fa13
#
_entry.id   f39c2851965dedce393a01b46ec6fa13
#
_cell.length_a   1.000
_cell.length_b   1.000
_cell.length_c   1.000
_cell.angle_alpha   90.00
_cell.angle_beta   90.00
_cell.angle_gamma   90.00
#
_symmetry.space_group_name_H-M   'P 1'
#
loop_
_entity.id
_entity.type
_entity.pdbx_description
1 polymer ?
#
loop_
_entity_poly.entity_id
_entity_poly.type
_entity_poly.pdbx_seq_one_letter_code
_entity_poly.pdbx_strand_id
1 'polypeptide(L)'
;MLNAATINSKYFTVNSNSVIVISKQLTIENDVMIGRNVTVYDSDFHSINNNTSDNYSSPIYIGNHVWIASNSTILKGVKLSDGCVVAANAVILNDIHEKQLVGNNIVQKTIKNNIEWKR
;
A
#
# COMPACT_ATOMS: atom_id res chain seq x y z
N MET A 1 13.69 -12.31 14.08
CA MET A 1 13.21 -11.87 12.75
C MET A 1 13.55 -10.42 12.54
N LEU A 2 14.04 -10.10 11.38
CA LEU A 2 14.38 -8.72 11.04
C LEU A 2 13.20 -8.06 10.35
N ASN A 3 12.78 -6.92 10.88
CA ASN A 3 11.81 -6.06 10.22
C ASN A 3 12.54 -5.34 9.10
N ALA A 4 11.97 -5.33 7.90
CA ALA A 4 12.66 -4.75 6.77
C ALA A 4 11.72 -4.00 5.83
N ALA A 5 12.18 -2.83 5.42
CA ALA A 5 11.63 -2.11 4.28
C ALA A 5 12.72 -2.04 3.21
N THR A 6 12.42 -2.53 2.02
CA THR A 6 13.32 -2.48 0.87
C THR A 6 12.78 -1.49 -0.14
N ILE A 7 13.54 -0.45 -0.44
CA ILE A 7 13.16 0.58 -1.39
C ILE A 7 14.13 0.52 -2.57
N ASN A 8 13.67 0.01 -3.72
CA ASN A 8 14.45 -0.14 -4.94
C ASN A 8 14.30 1.05 -5.89
N SER A 9 13.78 2.16 -5.40
CA SER A 9 13.27 3.23 -6.22
C SER A 9 14.31 4.31 -6.47
N LYS A 10 14.40 4.78 -7.73
CA LYS A 10 15.12 6.01 -8.10
C LYS A 10 14.28 7.24 -7.82
N TYR A 11 12.98 7.12 -7.97
CA TYR A 11 12.03 8.19 -7.71
C TYR A 11 11.00 7.69 -6.71
N PHE A 12 11.19 8.09 -5.49
CA PHE A 12 10.28 7.76 -4.41
C PHE A 12 9.97 9.03 -3.64
N THR A 13 8.71 9.43 -3.64
CA THR A 13 8.26 10.61 -2.92
C THR A 13 7.20 10.25 -1.91
N VAL A 14 7.35 10.80 -0.71
CA VAL A 14 6.38 10.66 0.38
C VAL A 14 6.10 12.07 0.91
N ASN A 15 4.84 12.46 0.90
CA ASN A 15 4.44 13.75 1.44
C ASN A 15 4.20 13.73 2.95
N SER A 16 3.99 14.91 3.51
CA SER A 16 3.95 15.11 4.96
C SER A 16 2.87 14.30 5.67
N ASN A 17 3.14 13.96 6.92
CA ASN A 17 2.25 13.25 7.83
C ASN A 17 1.91 11.81 7.39
N SER A 18 2.66 11.26 6.45
CA SER A 18 2.54 9.85 6.12
C SER A 18 3.27 9.01 7.14
N VAL A 19 2.69 7.88 7.50
CA VAL A 19 3.21 6.97 8.50
C VAL A 19 3.37 5.59 7.91
N ILE A 20 4.59 5.08 7.97
CA ILE A 20 4.91 3.72 7.50
C ILE A 20 5.47 2.96 8.69
N VAL A 21 4.73 1.97 9.16
CA VAL A 21 5.16 1.14 10.28
C VAL A 21 5.22 -0.32 9.83
N ILE A 22 6.42 -0.88 9.88
CA ILE A 22 6.68 -2.21 9.34
C ILE A 22 7.12 -3.15 10.44
N SER A 23 6.37 -4.24 10.57
CA SER A 23 6.66 -5.33 11.49
C SER A 23 7.34 -6.50 10.79
N LYS A 24 7.04 -6.74 9.54
CA LYS A 24 7.55 -7.88 8.79
C LYS A 24 8.33 -7.48 7.56
N GLN A 25 7.68 -6.95 6.53
CA GLN A 25 8.35 -6.58 5.29
C GLN A 25 7.51 -5.62 4.46
N LEU A 26 8.15 -4.58 3.95
CA LEU A 26 7.62 -3.69 2.91
C LEU A 26 8.64 -3.62 1.78
N THR A 27 8.18 -3.81 0.55
CA THR A 27 9.00 -3.61 -0.64
C THR A 27 8.38 -2.53 -1.51
N ILE A 28 9.18 -1.54 -1.90
CA ILE A 28 8.79 -0.44 -2.78
C ILE A 28 9.70 -0.45 -3.99
N GLU A 29 9.10 -0.59 -5.17
CA GLU A 29 9.83 -0.60 -6.43
C GLU A 29 10.01 0.82 -6.96
N ASN A 30 10.34 0.99 -8.24
CA ASN A 30 10.73 2.25 -8.82
C ASN A 30 9.54 3.18 -9.14
N ASP A 31 9.76 4.50 -8.98
CA ASP A 31 8.79 5.54 -9.36
C ASP A 31 7.46 5.43 -8.60
N VAL A 32 7.55 5.47 -7.27
CA VAL A 32 6.37 5.42 -6.40
C VAL A 32 6.13 6.79 -5.78
N MET A 33 4.87 7.23 -5.82
CA MET A 33 4.46 8.51 -5.26
C MET A 33 3.40 8.27 -4.18
N ILE A 34 3.72 8.70 -2.96
CA ILE A 34 2.84 8.60 -1.80
C ILE A 34 2.42 10.01 -1.38
N GLY A 35 1.12 10.23 -1.33
CA GLY A 35 0.54 11.51 -0.94
C GLY A 35 0.66 11.83 0.55
N ARG A 36 -0.10 12.81 1.00
CA ARG A 36 -0.12 13.21 2.41
C ARG A 36 -1.01 12.29 3.25
N ASN A 37 -0.66 12.14 4.50
CA ASN A 37 -1.46 11.40 5.49
C ASN A 37 -1.75 9.97 5.06
N VAL A 38 -0.84 9.34 4.34
CA VAL A 38 -0.95 7.95 3.95
C VAL A 38 -0.44 7.09 5.09
N THR A 39 -1.16 6.03 5.38
CA THR A 39 -0.79 5.05 6.40
C THR A 39 -0.48 3.72 5.73
N VAL A 40 0.69 3.16 6.02
CA VAL A 40 1.10 1.84 5.50
C VAL A 40 1.48 0.97 6.69
N TYR A 41 0.66 -0.04 6.97
CA TYR A 41 0.88 -1.00 8.04
C TYR A 41 0.87 -2.42 7.50
N ASP A 42 1.92 -3.16 7.72
CA ASP A 42 1.97 -4.58 7.36
C ASP A 42 1.51 -5.50 8.50
N SER A 43 0.94 -4.92 9.53
CA SER A 43 0.56 -5.67 10.74
C SER A 43 -0.69 -5.07 11.36
N ASP A 44 -1.50 -5.92 11.96
CA ASP A 44 -2.56 -5.49 12.87
C ASP A 44 -2.01 -5.19 14.27
N PHE A 45 -0.74 -5.51 14.52
CA PHE A 45 0.00 -5.33 15.78
C PHE A 45 -0.57 -6.11 16.97
N HIS A 46 -1.74 -6.68 16.82
CA HIS A 46 -2.40 -7.49 17.85
C HIS A 46 -3.11 -8.67 17.20
N SER A 47 -3.17 -9.77 17.92
CA SER A 47 -3.91 -10.95 17.44
C SER A 47 -5.41 -10.70 17.55
N ILE A 48 -6.14 -11.30 16.62
CA ILE A 48 -7.60 -11.31 16.63
C ILE A 48 -8.03 -12.76 16.90
N ASN A 49 -9.06 -12.94 17.72
CA ASN A 49 -9.57 -14.28 18.10
C ASN A 49 -8.53 -15.15 18.81
N ASN A 50 -7.70 -14.55 19.66
CA ASN A 50 -6.67 -15.26 20.41
C ASN A 50 -5.74 -16.08 19.54
N ASN A 51 -5.51 -15.63 18.31
CA ASN A 51 -4.57 -16.28 17.41
C ASN A 51 -3.16 -16.07 17.95
N THR A 52 -2.51 -17.14 18.39
CA THR A 52 -1.15 -17.09 18.92
C THR A 52 -0.10 -17.24 17.85
N SER A 53 -0.49 -17.55 16.62
CA SER A 53 0.43 -17.58 15.49
C SER A 53 0.68 -16.16 14.99
N ASP A 54 1.77 -15.97 14.26
CA ASP A 54 2.21 -14.67 13.72
C ASP A 54 1.37 -14.22 12.51
N ASN A 55 0.06 -14.49 12.54
CA ASN A 55 -0.84 -14.25 11.40
C ASN A 55 -1.34 -12.82 11.32
N TYR A 56 -0.99 -11.97 12.27
CA TYR A 56 -1.42 -10.57 12.24
C TYR A 56 -0.49 -9.68 11.41
N SER A 57 0.59 -10.22 10.86
CA SER A 57 1.51 -9.48 9.98
C SER A 57 1.68 -10.20 8.65
N SER A 58 1.69 -9.47 7.56
CA SER A 58 1.95 -10.01 6.21
C SER A 58 2.64 -8.97 5.35
N PRO A 59 3.61 -9.37 4.52
CA PRO A 59 4.36 -8.43 3.70
C PRO A 59 3.48 -7.60 2.77
N ILE A 60 3.92 -6.37 2.53
CA ILE A 60 3.32 -5.46 1.55
C ILE A 60 4.31 -5.28 0.40
N TYR A 61 3.79 -5.34 -0.82
CA TYR A 61 4.57 -5.07 -2.02
C TYR A 61 3.94 -3.92 -2.80
N ILE A 62 4.75 -2.91 -3.13
CA ILE A 62 4.35 -1.77 -3.96
C ILE A 62 5.22 -1.80 -5.21
N GLY A 63 4.58 -2.04 -6.35
CA GLY A 63 5.24 -2.19 -7.65
C GLY A 63 5.74 -0.88 -8.22
N ASN A 64 6.08 -0.91 -9.52
CA ASN A 64 6.62 0.26 -10.22
C ASN A 64 5.51 1.21 -10.64
N HIS A 65 5.81 2.50 -10.60
CA HIS A 65 4.92 3.55 -11.11
C HIS A 65 3.55 3.50 -10.43
N VAL A 66 3.56 3.45 -9.10
CA VAL A 66 2.34 3.41 -8.27
C VAL A 66 2.12 4.77 -7.64
N TRP A 67 0.89 5.24 -7.71
CA TRP A 67 0.47 6.46 -7.05
C TRP A 67 -0.54 6.14 -5.94
N ILE A 68 -0.18 6.46 -4.72
CA ILE A 68 -1.05 6.32 -3.54
C ILE A 68 -1.49 7.72 -3.13
N ALA A 69 -2.75 8.04 -3.38
CA ALA A 69 -3.26 9.38 -3.13
C ALA A 69 -3.48 9.64 -1.63
N SER A 70 -3.69 10.89 -1.29
CA SER A 70 -3.72 11.37 0.10
C SER A 70 -4.79 10.71 0.95
N ASN A 71 -4.47 10.55 2.22
CA ASN A 71 -5.37 10.01 3.25
C ASN A 71 -5.75 8.54 3.05
N SER A 72 -4.98 7.82 2.24
CA SER A 72 -5.21 6.40 1.99
C SER A 72 -4.55 5.55 3.07
N THR A 73 -5.05 4.33 3.23
CA THR A 73 -4.50 3.36 4.15
C THR A 73 -4.22 2.06 3.41
N ILE A 74 -2.97 1.59 3.48
CA ILE A 74 -2.54 0.33 2.88
C ILE A 74 -2.30 -0.65 4.01
N LEU A 75 -3.00 -1.77 3.98
CA LEU A 75 -2.96 -2.76 5.06
C LEU A 75 -2.19 -4.01 4.65
N LYS A 76 -1.95 -4.86 5.63
CA LYS A 76 -1.09 -6.04 5.52
C LYS A 76 -1.45 -6.93 4.34
N GLY A 77 -0.43 -7.52 3.75
CA GLY A 77 -0.57 -8.58 2.76
C GLY A 77 -0.95 -8.15 1.36
N VAL A 78 -1.12 -6.84 1.11
CA VAL A 78 -1.55 -6.39 -0.21
C VAL A 78 -0.37 -6.23 -1.17
N LYS A 79 -0.64 -6.53 -2.43
CA LYS A 79 0.25 -6.26 -3.54
C LYS A 79 -0.37 -5.19 -4.43
N LEU A 80 0.32 -4.07 -4.55
CA LEU A 80 -0.03 -2.99 -5.45
C LEU A 80 0.79 -3.17 -6.74
N SER A 81 0.15 -3.63 -7.80
CA SER A 81 0.85 -3.95 -9.05
C SER A 81 1.18 -2.70 -9.85
N ASP A 82 2.07 -2.86 -10.84
CA ASP A 82 2.64 -1.75 -11.60
C ASP A 82 1.57 -0.84 -12.22
N GLY A 83 1.81 0.46 -12.12
CA GLY A 83 0.97 1.46 -12.73
C GLY A 83 -0.38 1.69 -12.07
N CYS A 84 -0.65 1.08 -10.93
CA CYS A 84 -1.93 1.26 -10.26
C CYS A 84 -1.99 2.59 -9.51
N VAL A 85 -3.21 3.03 -9.24
CA VAL A 85 -3.49 4.23 -8.47
C VAL A 85 -4.46 3.88 -7.35
N VAL A 86 -4.10 4.28 -6.15
CA VAL A 86 -4.99 4.22 -4.97
C VAL A 86 -5.65 5.59 -4.84
N ALA A 87 -6.97 5.62 -4.93
CA ALA A 87 -7.72 6.86 -4.81
C ALA A 87 -7.60 7.45 -3.41
N ALA A 88 -7.79 8.76 -3.30
CA ALA A 88 -7.75 9.44 -2.00
C ALA A 88 -8.79 8.86 -1.03
N ASN A 89 -8.42 8.78 0.22
CA ASN A 89 -9.26 8.26 1.32
C ASN A 89 -9.62 6.78 1.18
N ALA A 90 -8.93 6.04 0.34
CA ALA A 90 -9.19 4.61 0.19
C ALA A 90 -8.53 3.80 1.29
N VAL A 91 -9.18 2.71 1.67
CA VAL A 91 -8.61 1.69 2.56
C VAL A 91 -8.42 0.41 1.73
N ILE A 92 -7.17 0.00 1.57
CA ILE A 92 -6.81 -1.11 0.69
C ILE A 92 -6.54 -2.36 1.52
N LEU A 93 -7.38 -3.35 1.31
CA LEU A 93 -7.36 -4.65 2.00
C LEU A 93 -6.99 -5.79 1.06
N ASN A 94 -7.12 -5.59 -0.24
CA ASN A 94 -6.91 -6.61 -1.25
C ASN A 94 -5.95 -6.13 -2.31
N ASP A 95 -5.34 -7.07 -3.03
CA ASP A 95 -4.42 -6.78 -4.11
C ASP A 95 -5.05 -5.91 -5.20
N ILE A 96 -4.24 -5.05 -5.79
CA ILE A 96 -4.63 -4.22 -6.92
C ILE A 96 -3.81 -4.67 -8.13
N HIS A 97 -4.50 -4.95 -9.23
CA HIS A 97 -3.85 -5.38 -10.47
C HIS A 97 -3.26 -4.20 -11.23
N GLU A 98 -2.46 -4.52 -12.25
CA GLU A 98 -1.76 -3.51 -13.04
C GLU A 98 -2.73 -2.49 -13.64
N LYS A 99 -2.33 -1.22 -13.57
CA LYS A 99 -3.03 -0.10 -14.22
C LYS A 99 -4.49 0.05 -13.81
N GLN A 100 -4.82 -0.37 -12.60
CA GLN A 100 -6.15 -0.14 -12.04
C GLN A 100 -6.16 1.13 -11.19
N LEU A 101 -7.23 1.88 -11.27
CA LEU A 101 -7.57 2.90 -10.30
C LEU A 101 -8.59 2.30 -9.34
N VAL A 102 -8.22 2.20 -8.07
CA VAL A 102 -9.04 1.57 -7.05
C VAL A 102 -9.36 2.57 -5.94
N GLY A 103 -10.62 2.65 -5.60
CA GLY A 103 -11.11 3.42 -4.47
C GLY A 103 -12.27 2.70 -3.83
N ASN A 104 -12.79 3.27 -2.73
CA ASN A 104 -13.95 2.73 -2.07
C ASN A 104 -14.72 3.82 -1.37
N ASN A 105 -16.01 3.59 -1.20
CA ASN A 105 -16.84 4.36 -0.28
C ASN A 105 -16.91 3.63 1.07
N ILE A 106 -17.23 2.34 1.01
CA ILE A 106 -17.31 1.45 2.17
C ILE A 106 -16.38 0.26 1.95
N VAL A 107 -16.32 -0.25 0.72
CA VAL A 107 -15.53 -1.41 0.33
C VAL A 107 -14.62 -1.03 -0.83
N GLN A 108 -13.42 -1.60 -0.87
CA GLN A 108 -12.51 -1.41 -1.99
C GLN A 108 -13.18 -1.81 -3.31
N LYS A 109 -13.12 -0.92 -4.28
CA LYS A 109 -13.76 -1.12 -5.58
C LYS A 109 -12.84 -0.62 -6.69
N THR A 110 -12.73 -1.39 -7.77
CA THR A 110 -12.04 -0.92 -8.97
C THR A 110 -12.92 0.08 -9.68
N ILE A 111 -12.44 1.31 -9.84
CA ILE A 111 -13.17 2.37 -10.51
C ILE A 111 -12.92 2.32 -12.01
N LYS A 112 -11.68 2.05 -12.41
CA LYS A 112 -11.30 2.05 -13.82
C LYS A 112 -10.10 1.14 -14.05
N ASN A 113 -10.08 0.44 -15.18
CA ASN A 113 -8.95 -0.40 -15.61
C ASN A 113 -8.15 0.28 -16.72
N ASN A 114 -6.96 -0.22 -16.98
CA ASN A 114 -6.09 0.23 -18.07
C ASN A 114 -5.84 1.73 -18.04
N ILE A 115 -5.68 2.27 -16.85
CA ILE A 115 -5.34 3.68 -16.68
C ILE A 115 -3.84 3.89 -16.95
N GLU A 116 -3.50 5.09 -17.32
CA GLU A 116 -2.13 5.60 -17.36
C GLU A 116 -2.09 6.88 -16.55
N TRP A 117 -1.25 6.93 -15.53
CA TRP A 117 -1.06 8.16 -14.79
C TRP A 117 0.31 8.76 -15.10
N LYS A 118 0.43 10.06 -14.91
CA LYS A 118 1.71 10.79 -15.08
C LYS A 118 1.93 11.70 -13.88
N ARG A 119 3.19 11.87 -13.52
CA ARG A 119 3.59 12.88 -12.52
C ARG A 119 3.26 14.29 -12.98
#